data_6db216d3a122b160ec8543387ef04733
#
_entry.id   6db216d3a122b160ec8543387ef04733
#
_cell.length_a   1.000
_cell.length_b   1.000
_cell.length_c   1.000
_cell.angle_alpha   90.00
_cell.angle_beta   90.00
_cell.angle_gamma   90.00
#
_symmetry.space_group_name_H-M   'P 1'
#
loop_
_entity.id
_entity.type
_entity.pdbx_description
1 polymer ?
#
loop_
_entity_poly.entity_id
_entity_poly.type
_entity_poly.pdbx_seq_one_letter_code
_entity_poly.pdbx_strand_id
1 'polypeptide(L)'
;MLSSGWAWAVSKPIEELEAVQTDFDKSSSKILLGVDAGGTFTDFICLEFDLAADRELNPRISLRTHKTLSTPDAPELAILNGIKALGLDDSLIGDRLHIIHGSTVATNAALEGKMAATAFITNRGFADMLTLARQTRPELYQLEFAPMAPPVPQDLCLELDVRMDANGVEIEAITESQLQELVAKLASLEIDAVAINLLFSFLDDKQERAIVRHIEQAGLPLFVSSSSQVLPVYREYERGIATWLNAALGPVISGYLRRLQAGIGEASLQIMQSNGETIAATKAAESAVNLLLSGPAGGLTAMQFIGEQIGESQFISFDMGGTSTDVALLSGEIGITSEAHIDRYPVAIPMVDMHTIGAGGGSIAYVDEGGMLQVGPESAGADPGPACYGRGGEVATVTDANLVLGRLLDTASLAGSVPLQIERARAVISTLAKQIGLSVEETASGIVTIANEHMAKAIRMISVNRGHDPARFRLASFGGAGGLHVCAVADAMQM
;
A
#
# COMPACT_ATOMS: atom_id res chain seq x y z
N MET A 1 0.30 -11.33 16.94
CA MET A 1 0.72 -10.56 15.77
C MET A 1 -0.56 -10.14 15.06
N LEU A 2 -0.90 -8.87 15.17
CA LEU A 2 -2.14 -8.33 14.61
C LEU A 2 -1.75 -7.66 13.29
N SER A 3 -2.31 -8.08 12.17
CA SER A 3 -2.07 -7.45 10.87
C SER A 3 -2.84 -6.12 10.75
N SER A 4 -2.42 -5.25 9.85
CA SER A 4 -2.88 -3.87 9.70
C SER A 4 -4.40 -3.66 9.47
N GLY A 5 -5.15 -4.68 9.12
CA GLY A 5 -6.61 -4.61 8.92
C GLY A 5 -7.48 -4.52 10.19
N TRP A 6 -6.87 -4.48 11.38
CA TRP A 6 -7.59 -4.69 12.64
C TRP A 6 -8.20 -3.47 13.30
N ALA A 7 -7.53 -2.36 13.17
CA ALA A 7 -7.85 -1.20 13.98
C ALA A 7 -9.22 -0.62 13.68
N TRP A 8 -9.62 -0.66 12.42
CA TRP A 8 -10.86 -0.01 12.03
C TRP A 8 -12.11 -0.76 12.54
N ALA A 9 -12.09 -2.09 12.55
CA ALA A 9 -13.22 -2.88 13.06
C ALA A 9 -13.44 -2.69 14.57
N VAL A 10 -12.41 -2.23 15.29
CA VAL A 10 -12.40 -2.05 16.74
C VAL A 10 -12.22 -0.58 17.14
N SER A 11 -11.93 0.35 16.22
CA SER A 11 -11.67 1.77 16.50
C SER A 11 -12.94 2.60 16.77
N LYS A 12 -14.13 2.06 16.58
CA LYS A 12 -15.35 2.72 17.06
C LYS A 12 -15.52 2.48 18.56
N PRO A 13 -15.79 3.54 19.37
CA PRO A 13 -16.19 3.38 20.76
C PRO A 13 -17.33 2.38 20.87
N ILE A 14 -17.35 1.60 21.94
CA ILE A 14 -18.45 0.62 22.19
C ILE A 14 -19.82 1.29 22.05
N GLU A 15 -19.93 2.59 22.37
CA GLU A 15 -21.12 3.42 22.18
C GLU A 15 -21.47 3.69 20.70
N GLU A 16 -20.50 3.76 19.78
CA GLU A 16 -20.76 3.84 18.33
C GLU A 16 -21.03 2.46 17.71
N LEU A 17 -20.54 1.38 18.30
CA LEU A 17 -21.01 0.03 18.02
C LEU A 17 -22.48 -0.13 18.42
N GLU A 18 -22.93 0.56 19.48
CA GLU A 18 -24.34 0.67 19.86
C GLU A 18 -25.13 1.55 18.84
N ALA A 19 -24.56 2.60 18.28
CA ALA A 19 -25.22 3.41 17.23
C ALA A 19 -25.33 2.66 15.88
N VAL A 20 -24.38 1.81 15.55
CA VAL A 20 -24.49 0.83 14.45
C VAL A 20 -25.52 -0.27 14.80
N GLN A 21 -25.84 -0.47 16.09
CA GLN A 21 -26.87 -1.39 16.54
C GLN A 21 -28.31 -0.94 16.26
N THR A 22 -28.57 0.32 15.96
CA THR A 22 -29.96 0.81 15.80
C THR A 22 -30.60 0.47 14.46
N ASP A 23 -29.85 0.05 13.46
CA ASP A 23 -30.35 -0.27 12.10
C ASP A 23 -30.32 -1.78 11.75
N PHE A 24 -30.05 -2.67 12.72
CA PHE A 24 -29.90 -4.09 12.44
C PHE A 24 -30.94 -4.97 13.14
N ASP A 25 -31.52 -5.85 12.37
CA ASP A 25 -32.38 -6.92 12.86
C ASP A 25 -31.64 -7.74 13.95
N LYS A 26 -32.18 -7.73 15.17
CA LYS A 26 -31.57 -8.27 16.41
C LYS A 26 -31.46 -9.80 16.44
N SER A 27 -31.64 -10.49 15.32
CA SER A 27 -31.75 -11.95 15.26
C SER A 27 -30.55 -12.69 14.67
N SER A 28 -29.50 -12.01 14.18
CA SER A 28 -28.38 -12.67 13.46
C SER A 28 -27.02 -12.34 14.02
N SER A 29 -26.11 -13.32 14.10
CA SER A 29 -24.70 -13.16 14.39
C SER A 29 -24.03 -12.35 13.25
N LYS A 30 -23.05 -11.50 13.59
CA LYS A 30 -22.23 -10.74 12.62
C LYS A 30 -20.82 -11.28 12.57
N ILE A 31 -20.23 -11.24 11.37
CA ILE A 31 -18.86 -11.68 11.13
C ILE A 31 -18.09 -10.51 10.51
N LEU A 32 -17.06 -10.04 11.21
CA LEU A 32 -16.11 -9.08 10.69
C LEU A 32 -14.85 -9.82 10.27
N LEU A 33 -14.44 -9.66 9.02
CA LEU A 33 -13.23 -10.26 8.47
C LEU A 33 -12.27 -9.16 8.03
N GLY A 34 -11.16 -9.01 8.75
CA GLY A 34 -10.02 -8.22 8.31
C GLY A 34 -9.15 -9.07 7.40
N VAL A 35 -8.78 -8.52 6.25
CA VAL A 35 -7.89 -9.16 5.26
C VAL A 35 -6.78 -8.19 4.91
N ASP A 36 -5.53 -8.61 5.14
CA ASP A 36 -4.35 -7.88 4.67
C ASP A 36 -3.65 -8.71 3.60
N ALA A 37 -3.77 -8.27 2.34
CA ALA A 37 -3.14 -8.94 1.21
C ALA A 37 -1.82 -8.26 0.84
N GLY A 38 -0.73 -8.77 1.41
CA GLY A 38 0.63 -8.38 1.06
C GLY A 38 1.18 -9.14 -0.16
N GLY A 39 2.36 -8.77 -0.63
CA GLY A 39 3.00 -9.40 -1.79
C GLY A 39 3.37 -10.87 -1.60
N THR A 40 3.66 -11.30 -0.36
CA THR A 40 4.09 -12.68 -0.05
C THR A 40 3.02 -13.48 0.68
N PHE A 41 2.36 -12.87 1.64
CA PHE A 41 1.36 -13.52 2.49
C PHE A 41 0.08 -12.69 2.53
N THR A 42 -1.03 -13.41 2.68
CA THR A 42 -2.34 -12.83 2.98
C THR A 42 -2.74 -13.27 4.38
N ASP A 43 -2.97 -12.30 5.25
CA ASP A 43 -3.34 -12.47 6.64
C ASP A 43 -4.82 -12.23 6.85
N PHE A 44 -5.45 -13.06 7.67
CA PHE A 44 -6.87 -13.00 7.95
C PHE A 44 -7.12 -12.95 9.45
N ILE A 45 -8.12 -12.19 9.81
CA ILE A 45 -8.65 -12.14 11.13
C ILE A 45 -10.17 -12.06 11.09
N CYS A 46 -10.79 -13.01 11.76
CA CYS A 46 -12.23 -13.17 11.82
C CYS A 46 -12.69 -12.93 13.26
N LEU A 47 -13.58 -11.95 13.43
CA LEU A 47 -14.34 -11.70 14.65
C LEU A 47 -15.78 -12.10 14.39
N GLU A 48 -16.28 -13.03 15.19
CA GLU A 48 -17.68 -13.45 15.14
C GLU A 48 -18.39 -13.02 16.42
N PHE A 49 -19.46 -12.25 16.25
CA PHE A 49 -20.29 -11.73 17.35
C PHE A 49 -21.57 -12.55 17.41
N ASP A 50 -21.76 -13.29 18.50
CA ASP A 50 -23.02 -13.97 18.78
C ASP A 50 -23.95 -13.03 19.58
N LEU A 51 -24.88 -12.40 18.87
CA LEU A 51 -25.83 -11.46 19.43
C LEU A 51 -27.05 -12.17 20.08
N ALA A 52 -27.18 -13.49 19.91
CA ALA A 52 -28.27 -14.29 20.44
C ALA A 52 -28.03 -14.80 21.87
N ALA A 53 -26.76 -14.78 22.32
CA ALA A 53 -26.40 -15.23 23.66
C ALA A 53 -26.71 -14.14 24.68
N ASP A 54 -27.74 -14.35 25.45
CA ASP A 54 -28.23 -13.67 26.67
C ASP A 54 -28.07 -12.12 26.72
N ARG A 55 -29.21 -11.45 26.73
CA ARG A 55 -29.38 -9.99 26.54
C ARG A 55 -28.78 -9.09 27.63
N GLU A 56 -28.14 -9.62 28.66
CA GLU A 56 -27.69 -8.81 29.81
C GLU A 56 -26.19 -8.77 30.10
N LEU A 57 -25.37 -9.64 29.51
CA LEU A 57 -23.94 -9.70 29.85
C LEU A 57 -23.08 -10.12 28.64
N ASN A 58 -22.54 -9.16 27.94
CA ASN A 58 -21.45 -9.27 26.91
C ASN A 58 -21.70 -10.25 25.74
N PRO A 59 -21.68 -9.77 24.49
CA PRO A 59 -21.70 -10.65 23.32
C PRO A 59 -20.51 -11.61 23.38
N ARG A 60 -20.72 -12.90 23.10
CA ARG A 60 -19.59 -13.82 22.91
C ARG A 60 -18.87 -13.45 21.64
N ILE A 61 -17.62 -13.04 21.78
CA ILE A 61 -16.75 -12.74 20.65
C ILE A 61 -15.82 -13.93 20.47
N SER A 62 -15.84 -14.56 19.30
CA SER A 62 -14.84 -15.54 18.91
C SER A 62 -13.84 -14.91 17.95
N LEU A 63 -12.56 -15.17 18.17
CA LEU A 63 -11.45 -14.69 17.37
C LEU A 63 -10.79 -15.88 16.67
N ARG A 64 -10.71 -15.81 15.34
CA ARG A 64 -9.97 -16.78 14.52
C ARG A 64 -8.97 -16.05 13.63
N THR A 65 -7.80 -16.61 13.46
CA THR A 65 -6.77 -16.09 12.54
C THR A 65 -6.42 -17.13 11.50
N HIS A 66 -6.10 -16.69 10.32
CA HIS A 66 -5.58 -17.55 9.25
C HIS A 66 -4.50 -16.79 8.46
N LYS A 67 -3.54 -17.52 7.90
CA LYS A 67 -2.49 -16.98 7.06
C LYS A 67 -2.25 -17.93 5.90
N THR A 68 -2.21 -17.38 4.68
CA THR A 68 -1.91 -18.15 3.47
C THR A 68 -0.87 -17.44 2.61
N LEU A 69 -0.30 -18.15 1.64
CA LEU A 69 0.53 -17.52 0.61
C LEU A 69 -0.33 -16.66 -0.30
N SER A 70 0.17 -15.49 -0.64
CA SER A 70 -0.47 -14.64 -1.66
C SER A 70 -0.33 -15.26 -3.05
N THR A 71 -1.25 -14.89 -3.92
CA THR A 71 -1.29 -15.26 -5.34
C THR A 71 -1.11 -14.00 -6.19
N PRO A 72 0.14 -13.55 -6.48
CA PRO A 72 0.39 -12.23 -7.08
C PRO A 72 -0.34 -11.98 -8.40
N ASP A 73 -0.46 -13.00 -9.24
CA ASP A 73 -1.14 -12.90 -10.54
C ASP A 73 -2.67 -12.85 -10.44
N ALA A 74 -3.23 -13.32 -9.33
CA ALA A 74 -4.67 -13.33 -9.05
C ALA A 74 -4.92 -13.15 -7.54
N PRO A 75 -4.71 -11.95 -6.98
CA PRO A 75 -4.73 -11.72 -5.53
C PRO A 75 -6.05 -12.10 -4.87
N GLU A 76 -7.15 -12.01 -5.59
CA GLU A 76 -8.47 -12.44 -5.11
C GLU A 76 -8.53 -13.92 -4.72
N LEU A 77 -7.75 -14.79 -5.38
CA LEU A 77 -7.78 -16.22 -5.11
C LEU A 77 -7.25 -16.56 -3.70
N ALA A 78 -6.18 -15.88 -3.25
CA ALA A 78 -5.68 -16.06 -1.88
C ALA A 78 -6.74 -15.66 -0.85
N ILE A 79 -7.49 -14.58 -1.10
CA ILE A 79 -8.56 -14.10 -0.23
C ILE A 79 -9.70 -15.11 -0.19
N LEU A 80 -10.20 -15.55 -1.35
CA LEU A 80 -11.28 -16.52 -1.44
C LEU A 80 -10.92 -17.87 -0.80
N ASN A 81 -9.68 -18.32 -0.99
CA ASN A 81 -9.17 -19.53 -0.34
C ASN A 81 -9.11 -19.39 1.19
N GLY A 82 -8.69 -18.23 1.70
CA GLY A 82 -8.67 -17.95 3.13
C GLY A 82 -10.07 -17.88 3.73
N ILE A 83 -11.03 -17.27 3.05
CA ILE A 83 -12.46 -17.25 3.43
C ILE A 83 -12.99 -18.68 3.54
N LYS A 84 -12.69 -19.53 2.57
CA LYS A 84 -13.06 -20.95 2.57
C LYS A 84 -12.37 -21.72 3.69
N ALA A 85 -11.08 -21.50 3.93
CA ALA A 85 -10.33 -22.16 5.01
C ALA A 85 -10.89 -21.78 6.41
N LEU A 86 -11.46 -20.60 6.55
CA LEU A 86 -12.15 -20.14 7.75
C LEU A 86 -13.60 -20.67 7.85
N GLY A 87 -14.11 -21.37 6.82
CA GLY A 87 -15.48 -21.86 6.77
C GLY A 87 -16.52 -20.74 6.62
N LEU A 88 -16.17 -19.67 5.90
CA LEU A 88 -17.01 -18.48 5.67
C LEU A 88 -17.56 -18.42 4.24
N ASP A 89 -17.46 -19.50 3.48
CA ASP A 89 -17.94 -19.62 2.10
C ASP A 89 -19.38 -20.18 1.98
N ASP A 90 -20.06 -20.36 3.13
CA ASP A 90 -21.46 -20.80 3.14
C ASP A 90 -22.37 -19.67 2.69
N SER A 91 -23.26 -19.95 1.73
CA SER A 91 -24.31 -19.02 1.26
C SER A 91 -25.25 -18.53 2.38
N LEU A 92 -25.34 -19.24 3.50
CA LEU A 92 -26.09 -18.82 4.69
C LEU A 92 -25.42 -17.70 5.48
N ILE A 93 -24.15 -17.39 5.20
CA ILE A 93 -23.42 -16.29 5.85
C ILE A 93 -23.74 -14.95 5.18
N GLY A 94 -23.86 -14.92 3.85
CA GLY A 94 -24.40 -13.84 3.03
C GLY A 94 -24.09 -12.42 3.54
N ASP A 95 -25.14 -11.67 3.82
CA ASP A 95 -25.11 -10.29 4.30
C ASP A 95 -24.52 -10.08 5.71
N ARG A 96 -24.29 -11.17 6.46
CA ARG A 96 -23.66 -11.11 7.80
C ARG A 96 -22.14 -10.95 7.74
N LEU A 97 -21.52 -11.23 6.60
CA LEU A 97 -20.07 -11.13 6.42
C LEU A 97 -19.69 -9.72 5.95
N HIS A 98 -18.93 -9.02 6.79
CA HIS A 98 -18.37 -7.72 6.49
C HIS A 98 -16.85 -7.85 6.37
N ILE A 99 -16.32 -7.56 5.19
CA ILE A 99 -14.90 -7.68 4.87
C ILE A 99 -14.28 -6.28 4.81
N ILE A 100 -13.20 -6.10 5.56
CA ILE A 100 -12.33 -4.93 5.46
C ILE A 100 -11.01 -5.39 4.89
N HIS A 101 -10.65 -4.85 3.74
CA HIS A 101 -9.51 -5.33 2.98
C HIS A 101 -8.46 -4.24 2.76
N GLY A 102 -7.25 -4.46 3.30
CA GLY A 102 -6.02 -3.76 2.96
C GLY A 102 -5.32 -4.47 1.80
N SER A 103 -4.81 -3.72 0.83
CA SER A 103 -4.23 -4.31 -0.38
C SER A 103 -3.00 -3.57 -0.85
N THR A 104 -1.97 -4.32 -1.23
CA THR A 104 -0.78 -3.79 -1.91
C THR A 104 -0.88 -3.86 -3.43
N VAL A 105 -2.02 -4.28 -4.00
CA VAL A 105 -2.18 -4.49 -5.45
C VAL A 105 -1.91 -3.21 -6.24
N ALA A 106 -2.46 -2.05 -5.81
CA ALA A 106 -2.24 -0.76 -6.47
C ALA A 106 -0.77 -0.35 -6.42
N THR A 107 -0.15 -0.46 -5.26
CA THR A 107 1.26 -0.12 -5.04
C THR A 107 2.19 -1.01 -5.87
N ASN A 108 1.95 -2.32 -5.86
CA ASN A 108 2.75 -3.27 -6.65
C ASN A 108 2.59 -3.03 -8.15
N ALA A 109 1.36 -2.81 -8.64
CA ALA A 109 1.11 -2.50 -10.05
C ALA A 109 1.86 -1.23 -10.50
N ALA A 110 1.88 -0.19 -9.66
CA ALA A 110 2.62 1.05 -9.95
C ALA A 110 4.14 0.82 -9.97
N LEU A 111 4.70 0.11 -8.99
CA LEU A 111 6.14 -0.15 -8.87
C LEU A 111 6.65 -1.11 -9.96
N GLU A 112 5.86 -2.09 -10.36
CA GLU A 112 6.21 -3.07 -11.40
C GLU A 112 5.93 -2.57 -12.81
N GLY A 113 5.34 -1.36 -12.97
CA GLY A 113 4.95 -0.82 -14.26
C GLY A 113 3.80 -1.58 -14.95
N LYS A 114 3.06 -2.39 -14.21
CA LYS A 114 1.88 -3.14 -14.70
C LYS A 114 0.64 -2.25 -14.70
N MET A 115 0.71 -1.17 -15.45
CA MET A 115 -0.33 -0.16 -15.57
C MET A 115 -0.98 -0.20 -16.96
N ALA A 116 -2.22 0.22 -17.04
CA ALA A 116 -2.99 0.26 -18.29
C ALA A 116 -2.45 1.33 -19.26
N ALA A 117 -2.49 1.05 -20.55
CA ALA A 117 -2.18 2.03 -21.59
C ALA A 117 -3.16 3.21 -21.48
N THR A 118 -2.65 4.41 -21.26
CA THR A 118 -3.46 5.57 -20.88
C THR A 118 -3.19 6.75 -21.79
N ALA A 119 -4.23 7.36 -22.36
CA ALA A 119 -4.13 8.67 -23.00
C ALA A 119 -4.27 9.79 -21.97
N PHE A 120 -3.57 10.90 -22.19
CA PHE A 120 -3.62 12.09 -21.34
C PHE A 120 -4.21 13.26 -22.13
N ILE A 121 -5.32 13.80 -21.66
CA ILE A 121 -6.02 14.94 -22.29
C ILE A 121 -5.75 16.19 -21.48
N THR A 122 -5.27 17.23 -22.15
CA THR A 122 -4.94 18.50 -21.50
C THR A 122 -5.19 19.70 -22.43
N ASN A 123 -4.93 20.90 -21.92
CA ASN A 123 -5.02 22.14 -22.73
C ASN A 123 -3.90 22.21 -23.76
N ARG A 124 -4.13 22.91 -24.86
CA ARG A 124 -3.09 23.21 -25.85
C ARG A 124 -1.86 23.89 -25.19
N GLY A 125 -0.66 23.39 -25.51
CA GLY A 125 0.61 23.80 -24.95
C GLY A 125 0.99 23.12 -23.65
N PHE A 126 0.28 22.06 -23.21
CA PHE A 126 0.53 21.32 -21.98
C PHE A 126 0.80 19.81 -22.22
N ALA A 127 0.93 19.36 -23.45
CA ALA A 127 1.15 17.94 -23.79
C ALA A 127 2.45 17.38 -23.17
N ASP A 128 3.44 18.22 -22.94
CA ASP A 128 4.74 17.85 -22.37
C ASP A 128 4.82 18.06 -20.85
N MET A 129 3.77 18.52 -20.20
CA MET A 129 3.74 18.87 -18.77
C MET A 129 4.20 17.69 -17.87
N LEU A 130 3.71 16.47 -18.15
CA LEU A 130 4.08 15.29 -17.37
C LEU A 130 5.55 14.89 -17.59
N THR A 131 6.08 15.13 -18.78
CA THR A 131 7.49 14.86 -19.15
C THR A 131 8.42 15.89 -18.53
N LEU A 132 8.07 17.16 -18.59
CA LEU A 132 8.85 18.25 -18.01
C LEU A 132 8.93 18.17 -16.49
N ALA A 133 7.87 17.70 -15.85
CA ALA A 133 7.77 17.55 -14.41
C ALA A 133 8.20 18.85 -13.67
N ARG A 134 8.94 18.73 -12.58
CA ARG A 134 9.50 19.87 -11.83
C ARG A 134 10.92 20.23 -12.27
N GLN A 135 11.47 19.55 -13.30
CA GLN A 135 12.84 19.72 -13.78
C GLN A 135 13.91 19.62 -12.68
N THR A 136 13.61 18.88 -11.62
CA THR A 136 14.57 18.57 -10.55
C THR A 136 15.55 17.51 -11.04
N ARG A 137 16.84 17.76 -10.81
CA ARG A 137 17.86 16.76 -11.15
C ARG A 137 17.81 15.60 -10.16
N PRO A 138 17.77 14.34 -10.63
CA PRO A 138 17.84 13.18 -9.73
C PRO A 138 19.15 13.15 -8.94
N GLU A 139 20.26 13.53 -9.62
CA GLU A 139 21.59 13.62 -9.01
C GLU A 139 22.26 14.97 -9.34
N LEU A 140 22.67 15.70 -8.31
CA LEU A 140 23.20 17.05 -8.44
C LEU A 140 24.57 17.12 -9.17
N TYR A 141 25.37 16.06 -9.04
CA TYR A 141 26.76 16.05 -9.56
C TYR A 141 26.92 15.26 -10.84
N GLN A 142 25.86 14.76 -11.44
CA GLN A 142 25.89 14.08 -12.73
C GLN A 142 25.72 15.09 -13.86
N LEU A 143 26.67 15.12 -14.81
CA LEU A 143 26.65 16.05 -15.94
C LEU A 143 25.76 15.61 -17.08
N GLU A 144 25.66 14.30 -17.30
CA GLU A 144 24.81 13.69 -18.32
C GLU A 144 23.75 12.81 -17.67
N PHE A 145 22.49 13.05 -18.00
CA PHE A 145 21.36 12.25 -17.54
C PHE A 145 20.85 11.41 -18.69
N ALA A 146 20.57 10.15 -18.43
CA ALA A 146 19.72 9.38 -19.32
C ALA A 146 18.31 10.03 -19.32
N PRO A 147 17.73 10.33 -20.50
CA PRO A 147 16.37 10.86 -20.54
C PRO A 147 15.42 9.86 -19.89
N MET A 148 14.66 10.35 -18.92
CA MET A 148 13.62 9.54 -18.30
C MET A 148 12.49 9.30 -19.31
N ALA A 149 12.03 8.06 -19.41
CA ALA A 149 10.83 7.76 -20.18
C ALA A 149 9.63 8.56 -19.62
N PRO A 150 8.85 9.25 -20.47
CA PRO A 150 7.68 9.98 -20.01
C PRO A 150 6.64 9.00 -19.43
N PRO A 151 5.81 9.43 -18.45
CA PRO A 151 4.73 8.60 -17.92
C PRO A 151 3.69 8.25 -18.97
N VAL A 152 3.47 9.16 -19.93
CA VAL A 152 2.59 8.96 -21.10
C VAL A 152 3.40 9.26 -22.37
N PRO A 153 3.43 8.36 -23.36
CA PRO A 153 4.01 8.64 -24.67
C PRO A 153 3.41 9.90 -25.30
N GLN A 154 4.23 10.67 -26.03
CA GLN A 154 3.82 11.97 -26.57
C GLN A 154 2.64 11.88 -27.55
N ASP A 155 2.52 10.78 -28.29
CA ASP A 155 1.42 10.52 -29.23
C ASP A 155 0.09 10.19 -28.55
N LEU A 156 0.13 9.85 -27.27
CA LEU A 156 -1.04 9.65 -26.41
C LEU A 156 -1.38 10.89 -25.56
N CYS A 157 -0.61 11.98 -25.66
CA CYS A 157 -0.92 13.27 -25.06
C CYS A 157 -1.77 14.09 -26.03
N LEU A 158 -3.05 14.25 -25.73
CA LEU A 158 -4.04 14.91 -26.60
C LEU A 158 -4.34 16.32 -26.07
N GLU A 159 -4.25 17.30 -26.95
CA GLU A 159 -4.48 18.70 -26.60
C GLU A 159 -5.84 19.19 -27.08
N LEU A 160 -6.48 20.00 -26.27
CA LEU A 160 -7.76 20.66 -26.60
C LEU A 160 -7.62 22.19 -26.53
N ASP A 161 -8.28 22.85 -27.46
CA ASP A 161 -8.44 24.31 -27.47
C ASP A 161 -9.55 24.70 -26.52
N VAL A 162 -9.22 24.67 -25.24
CA VAL A 162 -10.11 25.07 -24.15
C VAL A 162 -9.33 25.92 -23.14
N ARG A 163 -9.97 26.91 -22.55
CA ARG A 163 -9.30 27.79 -21.59
C ARG A 163 -10.24 28.30 -20.50
N MET A 164 -9.75 28.23 -19.28
CA MET A 164 -10.34 28.86 -18.11
C MET A 164 -9.32 29.81 -17.50
N ASP A 165 -9.76 30.92 -16.90
CA ASP A 165 -8.88 31.84 -16.18
C ASP A 165 -8.73 31.44 -14.69
N ALA A 166 -7.88 32.19 -13.98
CA ALA A 166 -7.60 31.96 -12.56
C ALA A 166 -8.79 32.27 -11.62
N ASN A 167 -9.88 32.83 -12.13
CA ASN A 167 -11.11 33.11 -11.38
C ASN A 167 -12.20 32.03 -11.67
N GLY A 168 -11.90 31.02 -12.49
CA GLY A 168 -12.87 30.02 -12.91
C GLY A 168 -13.80 30.50 -14.04
N VAL A 169 -13.45 31.59 -14.74
CA VAL A 169 -14.22 32.10 -15.86
C VAL A 169 -13.76 31.38 -17.13
N GLU A 170 -14.70 30.81 -17.87
CA GLU A 170 -14.45 30.18 -19.15
C GLU A 170 -14.11 31.24 -20.22
N ILE A 171 -12.86 31.19 -20.73
CA ILE A 171 -12.39 32.06 -21.82
C ILE A 171 -12.66 31.39 -23.17
N GLU A 172 -12.42 30.10 -23.27
CA GLU A 172 -12.62 29.29 -24.47
C GLU A 172 -13.31 27.99 -24.08
N ALA A 173 -14.56 27.85 -24.53
CA ALA A 173 -15.40 26.71 -24.24
C ALA A 173 -15.09 25.55 -25.18
N ILE A 174 -15.21 24.31 -24.70
CA ILE A 174 -15.14 23.15 -25.55
C ILE A 174 -16.35 23.10 -26.48
N THR A 175 -16.11 22.88 -27.76
CA THR A 175 -17.15 22.79 -28.78
C THR A 175 -17.57 21.35 -29.01
N GLU A 176 -18.80 21.16 -29.53
CA GLU A 176 -19.34 19.86 -29.91
C GLU A 176 -18.46 19.16 -30.96
N SER A 177 -17.90 19.91 -31.92
CA SER A 177 -16.98 19.38 -32.94
C SER A 177 -15.70 18.81 -32.30
N GLN A 178 -15.11 19.56 -31.37
CA GLN A 178 -13.89 19.09 -30.63
C GLN A 178 -14.16 17.82 -29.82
N LEU A 179 -15.34 17.72 -29.19
CA LEU A 179 -15.73 16.52 -28.45
C LEU A 179 -15.90 15.29 -29.37
N GLN A 180 -16.53 15.47 -30.55
CA GLN A 180 -16.69 14.42 -31.53
C GLN A 180 -15.34 13.98 -32.12
N GLU A 181 -14.47 14.93 -32.45
CA GLU A 181 -13.10 14.65 -32.94
C GLU A 181 -12.26 13.91 -31.88
N LEU A 182 -12.36 14.33 -30.62
CA LEU A 182 -11.69 13.67 -29.50
C LEU A 182 -12.14 12.23 -29.34
N VAL A 183 -13.45 11.97 -29.32
CA VAL A 183 -14.02 10.62 -29.21
C VAL A 183 -13.58 9.74 -30.40
N ALA A 184 -13.62 10.27 -31.64
CA ALA A 184 -13.13 9.55 -32.79
C ALA A 184 -11.62 9.22 -32.70
N LYS A 185 -10.82 10.16 -32.16
CA LYS A 185 -9.39 9.94 -31.94
C LYS A 185 -9.17 8.84 -30.89
N LEU A 186 -9.85 8.93 -29.73
CA LEU A 186 -9.74 7.93 -28.65
C LEU A 186 -10.13 6.53 -29.14
N ALA A 187 -11.17 6.42 -29.94
CA ALA A 187 -11.61 5.15 -30.52
C ALA A 187 -10.58 4.52 -31.48
N SER A 188 -9.65 5.30 -32.03
CA SER A 188 -8.59 4.84 -32.93
C SER A 188 -7.29 4.44 -32.21
N LEU A 189 -7.18 4.68 -30.88
CA LEU A 189 -5.99 4.38 -30.10
C LEU A 189 -6.11 3.02 -29.41
N GLU A 190 -4.98 2.35 -29.23
CA GLU A 190 -4.87 1.12 -28.43
C GLU A 190 -4.61 1.49 -26.97
N ILE A 191 -5.67 1.88 -26.24
CA ILE A 191 -5.64 2.32 -24.86
C ILE A 191 -6.75 1.68 -24.03
N ASP A 192 -6.54 1.57 -22.73
CA ASP A 192 -7.52 1.06 -21.77
C ASP A 192 -8.09 2.16 -20.88
N ALA A 193 -7.40 3.31 -20.81
CA ALA A 193 -7.77 4.39 -19.90
C ALA A 193 -7.50 5.78 -20.47
N VAL A 194 -8.16 6.78 -19.86
CA VAL A 194 -8.02 8.19 -20.21
C VAL A 194 -7.91 9.02 -18.92
N ALA A 195 -6.88 9.84 -18.84
CA ALA A 195 -6.70 10.84 -17.81
C ALA A 195 -6.98 12.24 -18.39
N ILE A 196 -7.88 13.00 -17.75
CA ILE A 196 -8.26 14.35 -18.17
C ILE A 196 -7.76 15.33 -17.13
N ASN A 197 -6.90 16.27 -17.51
CA ASN A 197 -6.33 17.28 -16.61
C ASN A 197 -6.32 18.65 -17.30
N LEU A 198 -7.36 19.41 -17.07
CA LEU A 198 -7.50 20.75 -17.64
C LEU A 198 -7.09 21.83 -16.62
N LEU A 199 -6.49 22.89 -17.13
CA LEU A 199 -6.05 24.02 -16.33
C LEU A 199 -7.24 24.66 -15.59
N PHE A 200 -7.09 24.88 -14.28
CA PHE A 200 -8.11 25.45 -13.38
C PHE A 200 -9.42 24.65 -13.23
N SER A 201 -9.47 23.40 -13.69
CA SER A 201 -10.66 22.55 -13.54
C SER A 201 -11.06 22.28 -12.08
N PHE A 202 -10.18 22.53 -11.14
CA PHE A 202 -10.48 22.50 -9.69
C PHE A 202 -11.38 23.67 -9.22
N LEU A 203 -11.50 24.75 -10.02
CA LEU A 203 -12.42 25.87 -9.76
C LEU A 203 -13.79 25.66 -10.41
N ASP A 204 -13.81 25.17 -11.65
CA ASP A 204 -15.02 24.77 -12.37
C ASP A 204 -14.71 23.57 -13.29
N ASP A 205 -15.34 22.45 -13.04
CA ASP A 205 -15.12 21.18 -13.70
C ASP A 205 -15.99 20.94 -14.95
N LYS A 206 -16.74 21.95 -15.40
CA LYS A 206 -17.70 21.84 -16.54
C LYS A 206 -17.11 21.21 -17.78
N GLN A 207 -15.90 21.64 -18.18
CA GLN A 207 -15.23 21.16 -19.38
C GLN A 207 -14.80 19.72 -19.23
N GLU A 208 -14.20 19.32 -18.10
CA GLU A 208 -13.87 17.93 -17.83
C GLU A 208 -15.10 17.03 -17.79
N ARG A 209 -16.18 17.46 -17.12
CA ARG A 209 -17.45 16.74 -17.11
C ARG A 209 -18.09 16.60 -18.51
N ALA A 210 -17.91 17.59 -19.38
CA ALA A 210 -18.38 17.49 -20.77
C ALA A 210 -17.63 16.40 -21.53
N ILE A 211 -16.31 16.34 -21.38
CA ILE A 211 -15.48 15.31 -22.01
C ILE A 211 -15.86 13.91 -21.48
N VAL A 212 -15.93 13.74 -20.14
CA VAL A 212 -16.33 12.46 -19.52
C VAL A 212 -17.65 11.97 -20.09
N ARG A 213 -18.70 12.83 -20.09
CA ARG A 213 -20.02 12.47 -20.60
C ARG A 213 -20.01 12.06 -22.07
N HIS A 214 -19.21 12.71 -22.92
CA HIS A 214 -19.14 12.36 -24.34
C HIS A 214 -18.44 11.01 -24.58
N ILE A 215 -17.39 10.71 -23.80
CA ILE A 215 -16.72 9.40 -23.84
C ILE A 215 -17.69 8.30 -23.40
N GLU A 216 -18.44 8.51 -22.31
CA GLU A 216 -19.44 7.57 -21.80
C GLU A 216 -20.59 7.35 -22.80
N GLN A 217 -21.12 8.43 -23.40
CA GLN A 217 -22.19 8.36 -24.40
C GLN A 217 -21.75 7.66 -25.68
N ALA A 218 -20.47 7.76 -26.02
CA ALA A 218 -19.91 7.02 -27.16
C ALA A 218 -19.74 5.52 -26.87
N GLY A 219 -19.91 5.07 -25.65
CA GLY A 219 -19.79 3.67 -25.24
C GLY A 219 -18.38 3.09 -25.40
N LEU A 220 -17.34 3.92 -25.35
CA LEU A 220 -15.96 3.45 -25.41
C LEU A 220 -15.63 2.67 -24.12
N PRO A 221 -15.02 1.48 -24.22
CA PRO A 221 -14.68 0.65 -23.05
C PRO A 221 -13.43 1.17 -22.34
N LEU A 222 -13.40 2.44 -22.00
CA LEU A 222 -12.25 3.12 -21.39
C LEU A 222 -12.53 3.44 -19.91
N PHE A 223 -11.51 3.27 -19.07
CA PHE A 223 -11.54 3.81 -17.73
C PHE A 223 -11.24 5.32 -17.81
N VAL A 224 -12.16 6.16 -17.37
CA VAL A 224 -12.03 7.61 -17.46
C VAL A 224 -11.78 8.21 -16.09
N SER A 225 -10.73 9.01 -15.97
CA SER A 225 -10.34 9.70 -14.75
C SER A 225 -10.22 11.20 -15.02
N SER A 226 -10.94 12.04 -14.26
CA SER A 226 -10.85 13.50 -14.36
C SER A 226 -10.15 14.11 -13.15
N SER A 227 -9.33 15.10 -13.38
CA SER A 227 -8.50 15.73 -12.35
C SER A 227 -9.30 16.44 -11.28
N SER A 228 -10.45 16.99 -11.66
CA SER A 228 -11.40 17.64 -10.75
C SER A 228 -12.05 16.68 -9.74
N GLN A 229 -12.11 15.37 -10.07
CA GLN A 229 -12.62 14.35 -9.15
C GLN A 229 -11.51 13.70 -8.32
N VAL A 230 -10.33 13.50 -8.93
CA VAL A 230 -9.21 12.81 -8.28
C VAL A 230 -8.52 13.69 -7.26
N LEU A 231 -8.17 14.92 -7.65
CA LEU A 231 -7.41 15.84 -6.81
C LEU A 231 -7.78 17.30 -7.14
N PRO A 232 -8.89 17.84 -6.61
CA PRO A 232 -9.38 19.20 -6.95
C PRO A 232 -8.56 20.30 -6.26
N VAL A 233 -7.25 20.36 -6.54
CA VAL A 233 -6.33 21.36 -6.00
C VAL A 233 -5.52 22.02 -7.11
N TYR A 234 -4.91 23.18 -6.82
CA TYR A 234 -3.93 23.81 -7.71
C TYR A 234 -2.68 22.91 -7.88
N ARG A 235 -1.70 23.31 -8.72
CA ARG A 235 -0.50 22.56 -9.13
C ARG A 235 -0.82 21.49 -10.17
N GLU A 236 -0.84 21.91 -11.42
CA GLU A 236 -1.25 21.10 -12.57
C GLU A 236 -0.45 19.82 -12.75
N TYR A 237 0.86 19.86 -12.45
CA TYR A 237 1.73 18.67 -12.59
C TYR A 237 1.35 17.57 -11.60
N GLU A 238 1.30 17.88 -10.30
CA GLU A 238 0.94 16.90 -9.27
C GLU A 238 -0.49 16.37 -9.46
N ARG A 239 -1.42 17.27 -9.84
CA ARG A 239 -2.79 16.89 -10.17
C ARG A 239 -2.83 15.98 -11.39
N GLY A 240 -2.06 16.31 -12.44
CA GLY A 240 -1.94 15.51 -13.65
C GLY A 240 -1.35 14.13 -13.38
N ILE A 241 -0.30 14.02 -12.58
CA ILE A 241 0.28 12.73 -12.17
C ILE A 241 -0.71 11.90 -11.36
N ALA A 242 -1.40 12.49 -10.38
CA ALA A 242 -2.41 11.78 -9.59
C ALA A 242 -3.56 11.25 -10.48
N THR A 243 -4.01 12.07 -11.44
CA THR A 243 -5.07 11.71 -12.39
C THR A 243 -4.61 10.61 -13.35
N TRP A 244 -3.38 10.71 -13.86
CA TRP A 244 -2.80 9.67 -14.71
C TRP A 244 -2.64 8.36 -13.95
N LEU A 245 -2.09 8.37 -12.73
CA LEU A 245 -1.97 7.18 -11.88
C LEU A 245 -3.34 6.55 -11.62
N ASN A 246 -4.36 7.37 -11.32
CA ASN A 246 -5.72 6.86 -11.12
C ASN A 246 -6.26 6.18 -12.39
N ALA A 247 -6.06 6.80 -13.56
CA ALA A 247 -6.48 6.22 -14.83
C ALA A 247 -5.74 4.93 -15.16
N ALA A 248 -4.41 4.93 -15.00
CA ALA A 248 -3.55 3.81 -15.35
C ALA A 248 -3.71 2.60 -14.42
N LEU A 249 -4.03 2.83 -13.14
CA LEU A 249 -4.32 1.77 -12.16
C LEU A 249 -5.78 1.31 -12.19
N GLY A 250 -6.68 2.17 -12.65
CA GLY A 250 -8.13 1.94 -12.60
C GLY A 250 -8.58 0.60 -13.20
N PRO A 251 -8.20 0.22 -14.42
CA PRO A 251 -8.57 -1.07 -15.03
C PRO A 251 -8.12 -2.27 -14.21
N VAL A 252 -6.89 -2.23 -13.67
CA VAL A 252 -6.32 -3.30 -12.84
C VAL A 252 -7.12 -3.47 -11.55
N ILE A 253 -7.32 -2.36 -10.82
CA ILE A 253 -8.02 -2.35 -9.54
C ILE A 253 -9.50 -2.68 -9.71
N SER A 254 -10.19 -2.07 -10.66
CA SER A 254 -11.60 -2.36 -10.91
C SER A 254 -11.84 -3.82 -11.34
N GLY A 255 -10.92 -4.38 -12.14
CA GLY A 255 -10.94 -5.78 -12.51
C GLY A 255 -10.77 -6.71 -11.30
N TYR A 256 -9.78 -6.43 -10.48
CA TYR A 256 -9.51 -7.15 -9.24
C TYR A 256 -10.69 -7.11 -8.26
N LEU A 257 -11.20 -5.92 -7.93
CA LEU A 257 -12.29 -5.75 -6.98
C LEU A 257 -13.59 -6.39 -7.47
N ARG A 258 -13.84 -6.35 -8.79
CA ARG A 258 -14.99 -7.02 -9.41
C ARG A 258 -14.91 -8.54 -9.26
N ARG A 259 -13.74 -9.15 -9.50
CA ARG A 259 -13.55 -10.60 -9.33
C ARG A 259 -13.68 -11.00 -7.86
N LEU A 260 -13.11 -10.21 -6.94
CA LEU A 260 -13.25 -10.44 -5.51
C LEU A 260 -14.71 -10.37 -5.07
N GLN A 261 -15.44 -9.30 -5.44
CA GLN A 261 -16.86 -9.13 -5.10
C GLN A 261 -17.72 -10.27 -5.67
N ALA A 262 -17.44 -10.72 -6.89
CA ALA A 262 -18.14 -11.85 -7.49
C ALA A 262 -17.91 -13.15 -6.70
N GLY A 263 -16.71 -13.34 -6.14
CA GLY A 263 -16.36 -14.52 -5.35
C GLY A 263 -16.95 -14.55 -3.94
N ILE A 264 -17.21 -13.37 -3.35
CA ILE A 264 -17.78 -13.26 -2.00
C ILE A 264 -19.31 -13.02 -1.99
N GLY A 265 -19.93 -12.88 -3.17
CA GLY A 265 -21.37 -12.71 -3.32
C GLY A 265 -21.91 -11.44 -2.67
N GLU A 266 -22.89 -11.59 -1.76
CA GLU A 266 -23.58 -10.48 -1.09
C GLU A 266 -22.83 -9.89 0.11
N ALA A 267 -21.66 -10.43 0.46
CA ALA A 267 -20.84 -9.91 1.56
C ALA A 267 -20.43 -8.45 1.30
N SER A 268 -20.48 -7.64 2.36
CA SER A 268 -20.02 -6.25 2.30
C SER A 268 -18.49 -6.19 2.18
N LEU A 269 -17.99 -5.45 1.20
CA LEU A 269 -16.56 -5.25 0.96
C LEU A 269 -16.18 -3.78 1.10
N GLN A 270 -15.37 -3.49 2.10
CA GLN A 270 -14.75 -2.18 2.33
C GLN A 270 -13.25 -2.26 2.04
N ILE A 271 -12.71 -1.26 1.38
CA ILE A 271 -11.29 -1.19 1.00
C ILE A 271 -10.61 -0.09 1.80
N MET A 272 -9.46 -0.40 2.39
CA MET A 272 -8.61 0.55 3.09
C MET A 272 -7.98 1.53 2.11
N GLN A 273 -8.01 2.82 2.43
CA GLN A 273 -7.39 3.89 1.68
C GLN A 273 -6.04 4.32 2.28
N SER A 274 -5.29 5.09 1.51
CA SER A 274 -3.98 5.65 1.89
C SER A 274 -4.03 6.56 3.12
N ASN A 275 -5.17 7.18 3.41
CA ASN A 275 -5.39 8.05 4.57
C ASN A 275 -5.87 7.31 5.83
N GLY A 276 -6.00 5.97 5.77
CA GLY A 276 -6.46 5.14 6.88
C GLY A 276 -7.98 4.98 7.00
N GLU A 277 -8.75 5.62 6.12
CA GLU A 277 -10.20 5.43 6.04
C GLU A 277 -10.57 4.22 5.19
N THR A 278 -11.82 3.79 5.26
CA THR A 278 -12.36 2.74 4.40
C THR A 278 -13.44 3.26 3.48
N ILE A 279 -13.54 2.67 2.29
CA ILE A 279 -14.51 3.03 1.27
C ILE A 279 -15.09 1.76 0.64
N ALA A 280 -16.36 1.81 0.23
CA ALA A 280 -16.99 0.69 -0.47
C ALA A 280 -16.20 0.31 -1.75
N ALA A 281 -16.08 -0.99 -2.02
CA ALA A 281 -15.28 -1.50 -3.14
C ALA A 281 -15.67 -0.89 -4.50
N THR A 282 -16.96 -0.57 -4.71
CA THR A 282 -17.45 0.09 -5.93
C THR A 282 -16.83 1.47 -6.14
N LYS A 283 -16.73 2.28 -5.05
CA LYS A 283 -16.09 3.60 -5.09
C LYS A 283 -14.57 3.48 -5.14
N ALA A 284 -13.99 2.49 -4.45
CA ALA A 284 -12.56 2.23 -4.51
C ALA A 284 -12.09 1.91 -5.94
N ALA A 285 -12.92 1.22 -6.72
CA ALA A 285 -12.67 0.93 -8.12
C ALA A 285 -12.55 2.19 -9.02
N GLU A 286 -13.17 3.30 -8.62
CA GLU A 286 -13.12 4.60 -9.33
C GLU A 286 -11.93 5.47 -8.88
N SER A 287 -11.40 5.21 -7.67
CA SER A 287 -10.36 6.01 -7.00
C SER A 287 -9.13 5.18 -6.66
N ALA A 288 -8.61 4.45 -7.66
CA ALA A 288 -7.50 3.50 -7.50
C ALA A 288 -6.24 4.15 -6.88
N VAL A 289 -5.95 5.42 -7.19
CA VAL A 289 -4.81 6.16 -6.63
C VAL A 289 -4.87 6.28 -5.10
N ASN A 290 -6.07 6.35 -4.51
CA ASN A 290 -6.27 6.43 -3.06
C ASN A 290 -5.98 5.11 -2.34
N LEU A 291 -5.67 4.04 -3.06
CA LEU A 291 -5.31 2.73 -2.49
C LEU A 291 -3.78 2.52 -2.43
N LEU A 292 -3.00 3.46 -2.92
CA LEU A 292 -1.55 3.41 -2.86
C LEU A 292 -1.08 3.49 -1.40
N LEU A 293 -0.16 2.61 -1.00
CA LEU A 293 0.39 2.56 0.38
C LEU A 293 -0.67 2.40 1.49
N SER A 294 -1.79 1.74 1.20
CA SER A 294 -2.89 1.56 2.17
C SER A 294 -2.61 0.53 3.27
N GLY A 295 -1.69 -0.40 3.06
CA GLY A 295 -1.32 -1.41 4.07
C GLY A 295 -0.83 -0.80 5.39
N PRO A 296 0.21 0.06 5.39
CA PRO A 296 0.71 0.73 6.59
C PRO A 296 -0.33 1.64 7.27
N ALA A 297 -1.27 2.22 6.51
CA ALA A 297 -2.34 3.05 7.05
C ALA A 297 -3.23 2.28 8.04
N GLY A 298 -3.58 1.03 7.72
CA GLY A 298 -4.31 0.17 8.62
C GLY A 298 -3.56 -0.13 9.93
N GLY A 299 -2.23 -0.31 9.87
CA GLY A 299 -1.37 -0.48 11.04
C GLY A 299 -1.38 0.73 11.97
N LEU A 300 -1.35 1.96 11.41
CA LEU A 300 -1.44 3.19 12.18
C LEU A 300 -2.79 3.37 12.86
N THR A 301 -3.88 3.07 12.17
CA THR A 301 -5.23 3.08 12.75
C THR A 301 -5.34 2.05 13.89
N ALA A 302 -4.74 0.84 13.74
CA ALA A 302 -4.66 -0.16 14.81
C ALA A 302 -3.89 0.37 16.02
N MET A 303 -2.79 1.03 15.80
CA MET A 303 -1.96 1.58 16.86
C MET A 303 -2.68 2.70 17.62
N GLN A 304 -3.39 3.59 16.92
CA GLN A 304 -4.19 4.63 17.54
C GLN A 304 -5.27 4.02 18.45
N PHE A 305 -6.00 3.02 17.96
CA PHE A 305 -7.00 2.32 18.76
C PHE A 305 -6.40 1.66 20.00
N ILE A 306 -5.30 0.91 19.85
CA ILE A 306 -4.62 0.28 20.99
C ILE A 306 -4.16 1.35 21.99
N GLY A 307 -3.62 2.47 21.50
CA GLY A 307 -3.19 3.59 22.32
C GLY A 307 -4.32 4.15 23.18
N GLU A 308 -5.50 4.36 22.60
CA GLU A 308 -6.70 4.79 23.31
C GLU A 308 -7.09 3.82 24.45
N GLN A 309 -7.01 2.50 24.19
CA GLN A 309 -7.33 1.48 25.19
C GLN A 309 -6.34 1.45 26.37
N ILE A 310 -5.07 1.77 26.15
CA ILE A 310 -4.03 1.75 27.18
C ILE A 310 -3.71 3.12 27.75
N GLY A 311 -4.38 4.18 27.27
CA GLY A 311 -4.17 5.57 27.72
C GLY A 311 -2.84 6.18 27.23
N GLU A 312 -2.31 5.71 26.10
CA GLU A 312 -1.10 6.23 25.46
C GLU A 312 -1.42 6.86 24.11
N SER A 313 -0.80 7.97 23.77
CA SER A 313 -1.08 8.71 22.53
C SER A 313 0.17 9.01 21.69
N GLN A 314 1.36 8.61 22.17
CA GLN A 314 2.62 8.88 21.49
C GLN A 314 3.30 7.58 21.09
N PHE A 315 3.27 7.29 19.78
CA PHE A 315 3.85 6.07 19.23
C PHE A 315 4.72 6.37 18.02
N ILE A 316 5.73 5.54 17.84
CA ILE A 316 6.42 5.34 16.57
C ILE A 316 6.05 3.96 16.07
N SER A 317 5.43 3.88 14.90
CA SER A 317 5.14 2.61 14.24
C SER A 317 6.36 2.12 13.49
N PHE A 318 6.44 0.80 13.41
CA PHE A 318 7.53 0.09 12.79
C PHE A 318 6.96 -1.17 12.16
N ASP A 319 6.64 -1.08 10.86
CA ASP A 319 6.11 -2.18 10.08
C ASP A 319 7.21 -2.78 9.20
N MET A 320 7.75 -3.92 9.60
CA MET A 320 8.81 -4.60 8.85
C MET A 320 8.25 -5.83 8.16
N GLY A 321 8.18 -5.73 6.84
CA GLY A 321 7.86 -6.81 5.92
C GLY A 321 9.08 -7.60 5.45
N GLY A 322 8.90 -8.30 4.33
CA GLY A 322 10.01 -9.03 3.67
C GLY A 322 10.97 -8.13 2.92
N THR A 323 10.51 -7.02 2.35
CA THR A 323 11.27 -6.16 1.42
C THR A 323 11.61 -4.80 1.99
N SER A 324 10.73 -4.23 2.80
CA SER A 324 10.82 -2.86 3.32
C SER A 324 10.40 -2.77 4.77
N THR A 325 10.71 -1.64 5.36
CA THR A 325 10.22 -1.21 6.68
C THR A 325 9.58 0.16 6.53
N ASP A 326 8.35 0.27 6.97
CA ASP A 326 7.58 1.50 7.03
C ASP A 326 7.58 2.03 8.48
N VAL A 327 7.92 3.29 8.63
CA VAL A 327 8.00 3.95 9.94
C VAL A 327 7.13 5.19 9.90
N ALA A 328 6.25 5.36 10.89
CA ALA A 328 5.42 6.55 11.02
C ALA A 328 5.34 7.00 12.48
N LEU A 329 5.02 8.28 12.68
CA LEU A 329 4.89 8.90 13.99
C LEU A 329 3.43 9.21 14.27
N LEU A 330 2.94 8.75 15.42
CA LEU A 330 1.63 9.10 15.96
C LEU A 330 1.84 9.97 17.20
N SER A 331 1.34 11.20 17.16
CA SER A 331 1.37 12.14 18.29
C SER A 331 -0.04 12.65 18.58
N GLY A 332 -0.86 11.76 19.16
CA GLY A 332 -2.29 11.99 19.38
C GLY A 332 -3.13 11.64 18.14
N GLU A 333 -2.77 12.12 16.98
CA GLU A 333 -3.47 11.90 15.72
C GLU A 333 -2.52 11.32 14.66
N ILE A 334 -3.07 10.61 13.67
CA ILE A 334 -2.33 10.10 12.52
C ILE A 334 -1.96 11.28 11.64
N GLY A 335 -0.67 11.49 11.41
CA GLY A 335 -0.16 12.51 10.49
C GLY A 335 -0.59 12.20 9.06
N ILE A 336 -1.12 13.20 8.36
CA ILE A 336 -1.47 13.11 6.93
C ILE A 336 -0.54 14.01 6.13
N THR A 337 -0.03 13.50 5.02
CA THR A 337 0.79 14.25 4.06
C THR A 337 0.20 14.16 2.66
N SER A 338 0.52 15.13 1.82
CA SER A 338 0.27 15.12 0.38
C SER A 338 1.59 15.20 -0.41
N GLU A 339 2.71 14.86 0.22
CA GLU A 339 4.05 14.96 -0.34
C GLU A 339 4.74 13.59 -0.43
N ALA A 340 3.99 12.54 -0.78
CA ALA A 340 4.56 11.21 -0.96
C ALA A 340 5.01 10.97 -2.41
N HIS A 341 5.76 9.89 -2.59
CA HIS A 341 6.22 9.44 -3.90
C HIS A 341 6.00 7.95 -4.06
N ILE A 342 5.64 7.54 -5.27
CA ILE A 342 5.67 6.15 -5.71
C ILE A 342 6.70 6.07 -6.83
N ASP A 343 7.81 5.36 -6.57
CA ASP A 343 8.98 5.43 -7.43
C ASP A 343 9.39 6.90 -7.65
N ARG A 344 9.41 7.36 -8.88
CA ARG A 344 9.77 8.74 -9.27
C ARG A 344 8.57 9.71 -9.31
N TYR A 345 7.35 9.23 -9.13
CA TYR A 345 6.14 10.04 -9.31
C TYR A 345 5.67 10.63 -7.98
N PRO A 346 5.47 11.95 -7.91
CA PRO A 346 4.83 12.55 -6.74
C PRO A 346 3.37 12.13 -6.68
N VAL A 347 2.94 11.68 -5.52
CA VAL A 347 1.55 11.32 -5.25
C VAL A 347 0.99 12.33 -4.26
N ALA A 348 0.26 13.31 -4.77
CA ALA A 348 -0.22 14.46 -3.98
C ALA A 348 -1.60 14.22 -3.35
N ILE A 349 -2.06 12.97 -3.27
CA ILE A 349 -3.29 12.63 -2.55
C ILE A 349 -3.03 12.59 -1.03
N PRO A 350 -4.04 12.84 -0.18
CA PRO A 350 -3.91 12.66 1.25
C PRO A 350 -3.59 11.21 1.61
N MET A 351 -2.48 11.00 2.31
CA MET A 351 -2.06 9.69 2.80
C MET A 351 -1.38 9.80 4.14
N VAL A 352 -1.29 8.69 4.86
CA VAL A 352 -0.59 8.66 6.14
C VAL A 352 0.88 9.06 5.95
N ASP A 353 1.36 9.91 6.84
CA ASP A 353 2.74 10.40 6.80
C ASP A 353 3.68 9.32 7.32
N MET A 354 4.41 8.68 6.42
CA MET A 354 5.34 7.61 6.72
C MET A 354 6.65 7.75 5.96
N HIS A 355 7.66 7.05 6.45
CA HIS A 355 8.96 6.93 5.79
C HIS A 355 9.28 5.46 5.56
N THR A 356 9.48 5.10 4.30
CA THR A 356 9.80 3.75 3.87
C THR A 356 11.30 3.62 3.62
N ILE A 357 11.90 2.56 4.13
CA ILE A 357 13.28 2.20 3.83
C ILE A 357 13.36 0.78 3.23
N GLY A 358 14.30 0.59 2.31
CA GLY A 358 14.60 -0.71 1.71
C GLY A 358 15.37 -1.63 2.67
N ALA A 359 14.80 -1.86 3.86
CA ALA A 359 15.35 -2.77 4.86
C ALA A 359 14.22 -3.69 5.36
N GLY A 360 14.26 -4.96 5.01
CA GLY A 360 13.27 -5.95 5.38
C GLY A 360 13.91 -7.30 5.71
N GLY A 361 13.09 -8.31 5.98
CA GLY A 361 13.58 -9.66 6.28
C GLY A 361 14.37 -10.29 5.12
N GLY A 362 14.03 -9.95 3.88
CA GLY A 362 14.71 -10.41 2.66
C GLY A 362 15.87 -9.52 2.21
N SER A 363 16.21 -8.45 2.95
CA SER A 363 17.36 -7.60 2.59
C SER A 363 18.64 -8.41 2.50
N ILE A 364 19.32 -8.27 1.36
CA ILE A 364 20.51 -9.05 1.00
C ILE A 364 21.73 -8.50 1.75
N ALA A 365 22.48 -9.40 2.36
CA ALA A 365 23.76 -9.09 2.95
C ALA A 365 24.90 -9.40 1.96
N TYR A 366 25.85 -8.49 1.84
CA TYR A 366 26.99 -8.63 0.96
C TYR A 366 28.24 -7.96 1.54
N VAL A 367 29.40 -8.21 0.93
CA VAL A 367 30.65 -7.54 1.28
C VAL A 367 30.98 -6.57 0.14
N ASP A 368 31.17 -5.31 0.47
CA ASP A 368 31.49 -4.26 -0.50
C ASP A 368 32.97 -4.33 -0.97
N GLU A 369 33.34 -3.49 -1.92
CA GLU A 369 34.71 -3.41 -2.47
C GLU A 369 35.76 -3.06 -1.40
N GLY A 370 35.34 -2.43 -0.30
CA GLY A 370 36.20 -2.11 0.84
C GLY A 370 36.34 -3.26 1.85
N GLY A 371 35.69 -4.41 1.62
CA GLY A 371 35.71 -5.56 2.52
C GLY A 371 34.77 -5.40 3.73
N MET A 372 33.83 -4.45 3.69
CA MET A 372 32.88 -4.19 4.77
C MET A 372 31.55 -4.92 4.52
N LEU A 373 30.99 -5.50 5.60
CA LEU A 373 29.67 -6.10 5.56
C LEU A 373 28.60 -5.01 5.37
N GLN A 374 27.71 -5.21 4.42
CA GLN A 374 26.58 -4.34 4.09
C GLN A 374 25.28 -5.14 4.08
N VAL A 375 24.13 -4.44 4.25
CA VAL A 375 22.80 -5.04 4.21
C VAL A 375 21.85 -4.12 3.43
N GLY A 376 21.21 -4.65 2.38
CA GLY A 376 20.33 -3.87 1.50
C GLY A 376 21.10 -2.84 0.65
N PRO A 377 20.38 -1.96 -0.10
CA PRO A 377 18.92 -1.87 -0.18
C PRO A 377 18.24 -2.99 -0.97
N GLU A 378 19.00 -3.81 -1.70
CA GLU A 378 18.45 -4.92 -2.49
C GLU A 378 17.84 -5.99 -1.59
N SER A 379 16.74 -6.60 -2.09
CA SER A 379 16.03 -7.66 -1.40
C SER A 379 15.90 -8.91 -2.27
N ALA A 380 16.00 -10.08 -1.66
CA ALA A 380 15.71 -11.34 -2.31
C ALA A 380 14.22 -11.54 -2.67
N GLY A 381 13.36 -10.62 -2.25
CA GLY A 381 11.93 -10.67 -2.51
C GLY A 381 11.24 -11.89 -1.91
N ALA A 382 10.15 -12.30 -2.58
CA ALA A 382 9.39 -13.50 -2.23
C ALA A 382 9.85 -14.74 -3.05
N ASP A 383 10.36 -14.50 -4.24
CA ASP A 383 10.87 -15.51 -5.18
C ASP A 383 12.22 -15.03 -5.75
N PRO A 384 13.33 -15.76 -5.55
CA PRO A 384 13.43 -17.03 -4.81
C PRO A 384 13.33 -16.87 -3.28
N GLY A 385 13.44 -15.64 -2.75
CA GLY A 385 13.39 -15.30 -1.34
C GLY A 385 14.64 -15.72 -0.56
N PRO A 386 14.61 -15.63 0.79
CA PRO A 386 15.66 -16.09 1.68
C PRO A 386 16.08 -17.53 1.44
N ALA A 387 17.38 -17.84 1.58
CA ALA A 387 17.91 -19.18 1.36
C ALA A 387 17.22 -20.23 2.24
N CYS A 388 16.87 -19.88 3.48
CA CYS A 388 16.18 -20.77 4.41
C CYS A 388 14.78 -21.18 3.97
N TYR A 389 14.15 -20.51 2.99
CA TYR A 389 12.84 -20.91 2.47
C TYR A 389 12.93 -22.13 1.53
N GLY A 390 14.13 -22.49 1.08
CA GLY A 390 14.33 -23.66 0.24
C GLY A 390 13.80 -23.56 -1.19
N ARG A 391 13.53 -22.33 -1.66
CA ARG A 391 12.97 -22.03 -2.99
C ARG A 391 14.02 -21.63 -4.04
N GLY A 392 15.30 -21.86 -3.76
CA GLY A 392 16.38 -21.51 -4.68
C GLY A 392 17.14 -20.23 -4.31
N GLY A 393 16.85 -19.59 -3.18
CA GLY A 393 17.66 -18.48 -2.66
C GLY A 393 19.11 -18.93 -2.42
N GLU A 394 20.07 -18.13 -2.93
CA GLU A 394 21.52 -18.44 -2.87
C GLU A 394 22.32 -17.33 -2.17
N VAL A 395 21.66 -16.26 -1.73
CA VAL A 395 22.29 -15.13 -1.06
C VAL A 395 21.82 -15.03 0.39
N ALA A 396 22.69 -14.51 1.25
CA ALA A 396 22.38 -14.33 2.67
C ALA A 396 21.41 -13.16 2.87
N THR A 397 20.41 -13.34 3.72
CA THR A 397 19.43 -12.30 4.05
C THR A 397 19.33 -12.09 5.57
N VAL A 398 18.62 -11.03 5.98
CA VAL A 398 18.31 -10.75 7.39
C VAL A 398 17.50 -11.91 8.00
N THR A 399 16.59 -12.54 7.24
CA THR A 399 15.83 -13.71 7.70
C THR A 399 16.75 -14.91 7.98
N ASP A 400 17.71 -15.19 7.09
CA ASP A 400 18.69 -16.25 7.29
C ASP A 400 19.53 -16.01 8.54
N ALA A 401 19.96 -14.75 8.76
CA ALA A 401 20.70 -14.37 9.94
C ALA A 401 19.88 -14.55 11.24
N ASN A 402 18.60 -14.15 11.25
CA ASN A 402 17.74 -14.37 12.41
C ASN A 402 17.51 -15.86 12.71
N LEU A 403 17.42 -16.71 11.66
CA LEU A 403 17.30 -18.15 11.84
C LEU A 403 18.59 -18.77 12.43
N VAL A 404 19.77 -18.38 11.92
CA VAL A 404 21.07 -18.85 12.43
C VAL A 404 21.29 -18.45 13.88
N LEU A 405 20.83 -17.27 14.27
CA LEU A 405 20.91 -16.78 15.66
C LEU A 405 19.83 -17.39 16.59
N GLY A 406 18.96 -18.27 16.08
CA GLY A 406 17.90 -18.89 16.86
C GLY A 406 16.77 -17.94 17.28
N ARG A 407 16.65 -16.76 16.66
CA ARG A 407 15.53 -15.82 16.87
C ARG A 407 14.25 -16.31 16.17
N LEU A 408 14.42 -17.02 15.06
CA LEU A 408 13.39 -17.84 14.44
C LEU A 408 13.65 -19.30 14.81
N LEU A 409 12.61 -20.02 15.21
CA LEU A 409 12.74 -21.44 15.50
C LEU A 409 12.89 -22.23 14.19
N ASP A 410 13.80 -23.18 14.15
CA ASP A 410 13.99 -24.12 13.02
C ASP A 410 12.77 -25.02 12.80
N THR A 411 11.99 -25.23 13.87
CA THR A 411 10.72 -25.96 13.83
C THR A 411 9.54 -25.10 13.35
N ALA A 412 9.74 -23.77 13.19
CA ALA A 412 8.70 -22.89 12.69
C ALA A 412 8.47 -23.13 11.20
N SER A 413 7.21 -23.07 10.80
CA SER A 413 6.82 -23.04 9.38
C SER A 413 6.24 -21.68 9.03
N LEU A 414 6.67 -21.15 7.90
CA LEU A 414 6.07 -19.96 7.33
C LEU A 414 4.69 -20.31 6.78
N ALA A 415 3.68 -19.51 7.15
CA ALA A 415 2.27 -19.73 6.80
C ALA A 415 1.80 -21.17 7.11
N GLY A 416 2.37 -21.82 8.14
CA GLY A 416 1.98 -23.17 8.55
C GLY A 416 2.38 -24.30 7.60
N SER A 417 3.05 -24.00 6.47
CA SER A 417 3.32 -25.03 5.44
C SER A 417 4.76 -25.11 4.92
N VAL A 418 5.56 -24.04 5.08
CA VAL A 418 6.94 -24.01 4.57
C VAL A 418 7.93 -24.17 5.72
N PRO A 419 8.58 -25.36 5.88
CA PRO A 419 9.58 -25.56 6.91
C PRO A 419 10.85 -24.76 6.61
N LEU A 420 11.43 -24.12 7.62
CA LEU A 420 12.68 -23.39 7.49
C LEU A 420 13.88 -24.33 7.43
N GLN A 421 14.82 -24.07 6.52
CA GLN A 421 16.02 -24.89 6.27
C GLN A 421 17.27 -24.18 6.82
N ILE A 422 17.59 -24.41 8.10
CA ILE A 422 18.72 -23.77 8.79
C ILE A 422 20.06 -24.02 8.11
N GLU A 423 20.27 -25.22 7.54
CA GLU A 423 21.53 -25.57 6.87
C GLU A 423 21.78 -24.71 5.62
N ARG A 424 20.72 -24.32 4.90
CA ARG A 424 20.85 -23.38 3.78
C ARG A 424 21.22 -21.99 4.25
N ALA A 425 20.60 -21.50 5.31
CA ALA A 425 20.95 -20.22 5.93
C ALA A 425 22.42 -20.20 6.37
N ARG A 426 22.87 -21.24 7.06
CA ARG A 426 24.27 -21.40 7.47
C ARG A 426 25.23 -21.42 6.29
N ALA A 427 24.89 -22.09 5.20
CA ALA A 427 25.72 -22.20 4.02
C ALA A 427 25.96 -20.82 3.36
N VAL A 428 24.90 -20.03 3.14
CA VAL A 428 25.04 -18.71 2.51
C VAL A 428 25.75 -17.71 3.42
N ILE A 429 25.49 -17.71 4.73
CA ILE A 429 26.20 -16.87 5.70
C ILE A 429 27.67 -17.27 5.82
N SER A 430 27.98 -18.58 5.78
CA SER A 430 29.38 -19.08 5.79
C SER A 430 30.19 -18.55 4.61
N THR A 431 29.57 -18.29 3.46
CA THR A 431 30.24 -17.72 2.31
C THR A 431 30.71 -16.28 2.61
N LEU A 432 29.85 -15.45 3.21
CA LEU A 432 30.21 -14.09 3.65
C LEU A 432 31.22 -14.11 4.80
N ALA A 433 31.04 -14.99 5.78
CA ALA A 433 31.92 -15.13 6.92
C ALA A 433 33.39 -15.38 6.53
N LYS A 434 33.60 -16.23 5.50
CA LYS A 434 34.92 -16.49 4.94
C LYS A 434 35.57 -15.27 4.31
N GLN A 435 34.77 -14.40 3.67
CA GLN A 435 35.29 -13.20 3.01
C GLN A 435 35.79 -12.16 4.02
N ILE A 436 35.12 -12.06 5.19
CA ILE A 436 35.44 -11.05 6.21
C ILE A 436 36.22 -11.62 7.40
N GLY A 437 36.52 -12.95 7.38
CA GLY A 437 37.32 -13.60 8.43
C GLY A 437 36.64 -13.76 9.79
N LEU A 438 35.31 -13.84 9.82
CA LEU A 438 34.49 -14.03 11.03
C LEU A 438 33.86 -15.42 11.08
N SER A 439 33.32 -15.80 12.24
CA SER A 439 32.44 -16.97 12.37
C SER A 439 31.08 -16.74 11.73
N VAL A 440 30.32 -17.80 11.50
CA VAL A 440 28.95 -17.74 10.93
C VAL A 440 28.04 -16.94 11.87
N GLU A 441 28.14 -17.16 13.17
CA GLU A 441 27.35 -16.49 14.20
C GLU A 441 27.70 -15.01 14.32
N GLU A 442 28.99 -14.65 14.29
CA GLU A 442 29.42 -13.24 14.29
C GLU A 442 28.95 -12.51 13.04
N THR A 443 29.02 -13.16 11.88
CA THR A 443 28.52 -12.59 10.61
C THR A 443 27.00 -12.41 10.67
N ALA A 444 26.26 -13.40 11.13
CA ALA A 444 24.80 -13.28 11.32
C ALA A 444 24.42 -12.14 12.28
N SER A 445 25.17 -12.03 13.40
CA SER A 445 24.98 -10.91 14.35
C SER A 445 25.27 -9.56 13.71
N GLY A 446 26.33 -9.46 12.90
CA GLY A 446 26.68 -8.27 12.12
C GLY A 446 25.56 -7.86 11.16
N ILE A 447 25.00 -8.81 10.41
CA ILE A 447 23.88 -8.58 9.49
C ILE A 447 22.68 -7.97 10.23
N VAL A 448 22.29 -8.57 11.36
CA VAL A 448 21.15 -8.08 12.14
C VAL A 448 21.43 -6.71 12.76
N THR A 449 22.66 -6.47 13.22
CA THR A 449 23.05 -5.18 13.79
C THR A 449 22.96 -4.06 12.73
N ILE A 450 23.46 -4.28 11.52
CA ILE A 450 23.38 -3.31 10.42
C ILE A 450 21.91 -3.04 10.05
N ALA A 451 21.07 -4.09 9.95
CA ALA A 451 19.66 -3.93 9.71
C ALA A 451 18.98 -3.07 10.80
N ASN A 452 19.27 -3.32 12.08
CA ASN A 452 18.73 -2.53 13.19
C ASN A 452 19.17 -1.06 13.14
N GLU A 453 20.42 -0.79 12.76
CA GLU A 453 20.90 0.60 12.59
C GLU A 453 20.20 1.33 11.45
N HIS A 454 19.89 0.64 10.33
CA HIS A 454 19.11 1.23 9.23
C HIS A 454 17.70 1.62 9.73
N MET A 455 17.07 0.78 10.52
CA MET A 455 15.75 1.03 11.09
C MET A 455 15.79 2.16 12.13
N ALA A 456 16.78 2.17 13.03
CA ALA A 456 17.00 3.25 13.98
C ALA A 456 17.24 4.60 13.27
N LYS A 457 17.98 4.60 12.16
CA LYS A 457 18.18 5.78 11.31
C LYS A 457 16.87 6.29 10.72
N ALA A 458 16.00 5.40 10.22
CA ALA A 458 14.69 5.78 9.71
C ALA A 458 13.81 6.41 10.81
N ILE A 459 13.81 5.83 12.01
CA ILE A 459 13.09 6.39 13.15
C ILE A 459 13.62 7.79 13.50
N ARG A 460 14.94 8.01 13.50
CA ARG A 460 15.53 9.35 13.71
C ARG A 460 15.07 10.36 12.66
N MET A 461 14.92 9.95 11.41
CA MET A 461 14.46 10.84 10.34
C MET A 461 13.02 11.35 10.57
N ILE A 462 12.12 10.49 11.01
CA ILE A 462 10.72 10.89 11.22
C ILE A 462 10.48 11.54 12.61
N SER A 463 11.39 11.37 13.56
CA SER A 463 11.29 11.91 14.91
C SER A 463 12.23 13.09 15.12
N VAL A 464 13.52 12.85 15.28
CA VAL A 464 14.52 13.87 15.64
C VAL A 464 14.58 14.98 14.60
N ASN A 465 14.58 14.66 13.30
CA ASN A 465 14.63 15.65 12.23
C ASN A 465 13.36 16.51 12.17
N ARG A 466 12.26 16.05 12.78
CA ARG A 466 10.99 16.80 12.91
C ARG A 466 10.81 17.44 14.28
N GLY A 467 11.85 17.41 15.12
CA GLY A 467 11.85 18.03 16.45
C GLY A 467 11.19 17.20 17.55
N HIS A 468 10.94 15.93 17.33
CA HIS A 468 10.39 15.02 18.32
C HIS A 468 11.51 14.21 19.00
N ASP A 469 11.44 14.09 20.33
CA ASP A 469 12.32 13.25 21.13
C ASP A 469 11.76 11.81 21.17
N PRO A 470 12.42 10.82 20.51
CA PRO A 470 11.91 9.46 20.46
C PRO A 470 11.75 8.80 21.84
N ALA A 471 12.51 9.21 22.83
CA ALA A 471 12.38 8.69 24.21
C ALA A 471 11.01 8.97 24.85
N ARG A 472 10.22 9.88 24.28
CA ARG A 472 8.85 10.17 24.73
C ARG A 472 7.78 9.31 24.06
N PHE A 473 8.17 8.50 23.09
CA PHE A 473 7.27 7.67 22.30
C PHE A 473 7.39 6.19 22.70
N ARG A 474 6.34 5.43 22.45
CA ARG A 474 6.36 3.97 22.52
C ARG A 474 6.63 3.42 21.11
N LEU A 475 7.56 2.48 21.00
CA LEU A 475 7.79 1.79 19.74
C LEU A 475 6.77 0.66 19.57
N ALA A 476 5.94 0.73 18.54
CA ALA A 476 4.95 -0.29 18.21
C ALA A 476 5.36 -1.02 16.92
N SER A 477 5.45 -2.35 16.97
CA SER A 477 5.88 -3.16 15.83
C SER A 477 4.73 -3.89 15.18
N PHE A 478 4.70 -3.83 13.85
CA PHE A 478 3.82 -4.57 12.95
C PHE A 478 4.65 -5.41 11.97
N GLY A 479 3.96 -6.15 11.10
CA GLY A 479 4.59 -6.95 10.06
C GLY A 479 5.21 -8.24 10.57
N GLY A 480 5.61 -9.10 9.62
CA GLY A 480 6.09 -10.45 9.91
C GLY A 480 7.48 -10.52 10.54
N ALA A 481 8.34 -9.53 10.30
CA ALA A 481 9.74 -9.50 10.77
C ALA A 481 9.97 -8.52 11.93
N GLY A 482 9.14 -7.49 12.09
CA GLY A 482 9.36 -6.40 13.03
C GLY A 482 9.57 -6.84 14.48
N GLY A 483 8.82 -7.83 14.94
CA GLY A 483 8.94 -8.37 16.29
C GLY A 483 10.32 -8.95 16.65
N LEU A 484 11.12 -9.35 15.66
CA LEU A 484 12.49 -9.85 15.86
C LEU A 484 13.52 -8.75 16.15
N HIS A 485 13.17 -7.51 15.82
CA HIS A 485 14.06 -6.36 15.82
C HIS A 485 13.66 -5.27 16.81
N VAL A 486 12.35 -5.16 17.15
CA VAL A 486 11.76 -4.05 17.89
C VAL A 486 12.48 -3.72 19.21
N CYS A 487 12.83 -4.72 20.01
CA CYS A 487 13.53 -4.49 21.28
C CYS A 487 14.93 -3.89 21.07
N ALA A 488 15.71 -4.44 20.13
CA ALA A 488 17.05 -3.95 19.83
C ALA A 488 17.03 -2.54 19.22
N VAL A 489 16.00 -2.23 18.42
CA VAL A 489 15.79 -0.89 17.86
C VAL A 489 15.39 0.09 18.97
N ALA A 490 14.50 -0.30 19.89
CA ALA A 490 14.13 0.51 21.05
C ALA A 490 15.34 0.83 21.92
N ASP A 491 16.19 -0.16 22.22
CA ASP A 491 17.44 0.02 22.98
C ASP A 491 18.38 1.02 22.28
N ALA A 492 18.57 0.88 20.95
CA ALA A 492 19.41 1.79 20.16
C ALA A 492 18.88 3.23 20.12
N MET A 493 17.57 3.42 20.32
CA MET A 493 16.89 4.71 20.36
C MET A 493 16.65 5.25 21.78
N GLN A 494 16.98 4.47 22.81
CA GLN A 494 16.76 4.79 24.23
C GLN A 494 15.26 5.05 24.55
N MET A 495 14.40 4.24 23.96
CA MET A 495 12.95 4.31 24.11
C MET A 495 12.44 3.41 25.24
#